data_c5223aee3e78fbcb6c87e1f4da888d19
#
_entry.id   c5223aee3e78fbcb6c87e1f4da888d19
#
_cell.length_a   1.000
_cell.length_b   1.000
_cell.length_c   1.000
_cell.angle_alpha   90.00
_cell.angle_beta   90.00
_cell.angle_gamma   90.00
#
_symmetry.space_group_name_H-M   'P 1'
#
loop_
_entity.id
_entity.type
_entity.pdbx_description
1 polymer ?
#
loop_
_entity_poly.entity_id
_entity_poly.type
_entity_poly.pdbx_seq_one_letter_code
_entity_poly.pdbx_strand_id
1 'polypeptide(L)'
;MRLKFLFATFALCLPVAAQAADITGTAKVREGDTVVIGTSRIRLGGIDAPSVDQLCLNSKGERWTCGAAARDELIKHADNKNWTCHTNQAADRRGRIVARCEVDGEDIQKWMVRNGWALSYVRFSHDYDEDEKAARDAKAGMWQGAFIAPWDWRVRNKKTTILGATKPPESAHAILLASASGSVAPSPDCTIKGNVNRAGECIYHQPTSRWYARIEMKISKGTRWFCSVEEAEAAGCRETRR
;
A
#
# COMPACT_ATOMS: atom_id res chain seq x y z
N MET A 1 -69.86 -41.21 7.35
CA MET A 1 -69.23 -39.90 6.97
C MET A 1 -67.79 -39.91 7.50
N ARG A 2 -66.78 -40.15 6.61
CA ARG A 2 -65.39 -40.25 7.02
C ARG A 2 -64.68 -38.93 6.66
N LEU A 3 -64.27 -38.20 7.68
CA LEU A 3 -63.57 -36.92 7.55
C LEU A 3 -62.07 -37.20 7.30
N LYS A 4 -61.55 -36.85 6.12
CA LYS A 4 -60.11 -36.92 5.76
C LYS A 4 -59.42 -35.66 6.21
N PHE A 5 -58.54 -35.73 7.21
CA PHE A 5 -57.61 -34.65 7.57
C PHE A 5 -56.43 -34.62 6.58
N LEU A 6 -56.29 -33.57 5.79
CA LEU A 6 -55.10 -33.27 5.04
C LEU A 6 -54.09 -32.56 5.95
N PHE A 7 -52.98 -33.22 6.26
CA PHE A 7 -51.83 -32.54 6.88
C PHE A 7 -51.04 -31.83 5.79
N ALA A 8 -51.07 -30.49 5.79
CA ALA A 8 -50.20 -29.69 4.95
C ALA A 8 -48.84 -29.54 5.68
N THR A 9 -47.83 -30.20 5.18
CA THR A 9 -46.43 -30.00 5.64
C THR A 9 -45.89 -28.68 5.11
N PHE A 10 -45.73 -27.71 5.98
CA PHE A 10 -45.13 -26.42 5.70
C PHE A 10 -43.61 -26.60 5.79
N ALA A 11 -42.92 -26.67 4.62
CA ALA A 11 -41.47 -26.74 4.56
C ALA A 11 -40.89 -25.33 4.92
N LEU A 12 -40.28 -25.23 6.08
CA LEU A 12 -39.58 -24.02 6.55
C LEU A 12 -38.26 -23.90 5.76
N CYS A 13 -38.23 -23.10 4.70
CA CYS A 13 -36.97 -22.71 4.03
C CYS A 13 -36.21 -21.72 4.92
N LEU A 14 -35.22 -22.20 5.66
CA LEU A 14 -34.28 -21.34 6.36
C LEU A 14 -33.37 -20.67 5.35
N PRO A 15 -33.18 -19.34 5.37
CA PRO A 15 -32.22 -18.67 4.51
C PRO A 15 -30.82 -19.13 4.94
N VAL A 16 -30.08 -19.74 4.02
CA VAL A 16 -28.65 -19.99 4.16
C VAL A 16 -27.98 -18.63 4.04
N ALA A 17 -27.49 -18.07 5.14
CA ALA A 17 -26.63 -16.91 5.10
C ALA A 17 -25.37 -17.28 4.31
N ALA A 18 -25.19 -16.71 3.12
CA ALA A 18 -23.95 -16.82 2.36
C ALA A 18 -22.85 -16.13 3.18
N GLN A 19 -22.00 -16.91 3.84
CA GLN A 19 -20.77 -16.39 4.43
C GLN A 19 -19.85 -16.01 3.28
N ALA A 20 -19.36 -14.76 3.31
CA ALA A 20 -18.33 -14.34 2.36
C ALA A 20 -17.11 -15.23 2.59
N ALA A 21 -16.64 -15.89 1.52
CA ALA A 21 -15.48 -16.77 1.59
C ALA A 21 -14.21 -15.93 1.78
N ASP A 22 -13.31 -16.40 2.62
CA ASP A 22 -12.00 -15.81 2.78
C ASP A 22 -11.21 -15.89 1.47
N ILE A 23 -10.43 -14.85 1.19
CA ILE A 23 -9.53 -14.80 0.04
C ILE A 23 -8.14 -15.14 0.54
N THR A 24 -7.63 -16.28 0.11
CA THR A 24 -6.31 -16.77 0.55
C THR A 24 -5.34 -16.92 -0.61
N GLY A 25 -4.05 -16.73 -0.35
CA GLY A 25 -2.97 -16.96 -1.31
C GLY A 25 -1.84 -15.97 -1.18
N THR A 26 -0.81 -16.14 -2.00
CA THR A 26 0.32 -15.20 -2.05
C THR A 26 -0.13 -13.87 -2.66
N ALA A 27 0.14 -12.78 -1.95
CA ALA A 27 -0.25 -11.45 -2.39
C ALA A 27 0.85 -10.77 -3.22
N LYS A 28 0.43 -10.07 -4.27
CA LYS A 28 1.25 -9.12 -4.99
C LYS A 28 0.92 -7.70 -4.53
N VAL A 29 1.82 -7.09 -3.79
CA VAL A 29 1.65 -5.73 -3.27
C VAL A 29 1.69 -4.71 -4.41
N ARG A 30 0.74 -3.78 -4.43
CA ARG A 30 0.65 -2.69 -5.42
C ARG A 30 0.93 -1.33 -4.80
N GLU A 31 0.36 -1.08 -3.63
CA GLU A 31 0.54 0.11 -2.79
C GLU A 31 0.54 -0.33 -1.33
N GLY A 32 0.90 0.52 -0.40
CA GLY A 32 0.91 0.19 1.02
C GLY A 32 -0.43 -0.25 1.61
N ASP A 33 -1.51 -0.10 0.85
CA ASP A 33 -2.86 -0.48 1.25
C ASP A 33 -3.65 -1.23 0.17
N THR A 34 -2.98 -1.67 -0.88
CA THR A 34 -3.63 -2.36 -2.01
C THR A 34 -2.77 -3.54 -2.47
N VAL A 35 -3.35 -4.74 -2.44
CA VAL A 35 -2.71 -5.97 -2.87
C VAL A 35 -3.57 -6.72 -3.89
N VAL A 36 -2.99 -7.70 -4.56
CA VAL A 36 -3.68 -8.62 -5.49
C VAL A 36 -3.38 -10.05 -5.07
N ILE A 37 -4.42 -10.84 -4.81
CA ILE A 37 -4.34 -12.29 -4.56
C ILE A 37 -5.10 -12.99 -5.69
N GLY A 38 -4.40 -13.78 -6.50
CA GLY A 38 -4.98 -14.36 -7.72
C GLY A 38 -5.49 -13.27 -8.66
N THR A 39 -6.81 -13.23 -8.91
CA THR A 39 -7.49 -12.17 -9.70
C THR A 39 -8.13 -11.10 -8.83
N SER A 40 -8.18 -11.29 -7.52
CA SER A 40 -8.85 -10.40 -6.57
C SER A 40 -7.98 -9.21 -6.23
N ARG A 41 -8.48 -8.00 -6.49
CA ARG A 41 -7.83 -6.76 -6.07
C ARG A 41 -8.40 -6.32 -4.73
N ILE A 42 -7.55 -6.31 -3.70
CA ILE A 42 -7.94 -6.09 -2.30
C ILE A 42 -7.43 -4.73 -1.83
N ARG A 43 -8.32 -3.99 -1.19
CA ARG A 43 -8.03 -2.78 -0.42
C ARG A 43 -7.99 -3.15 1.04
N LEU A 44 -6.87 -2.91 1.71
CA LEU A 44 -6.75 -3.10 3.16
C LEU A 44 -7.68 -2.10 3.87
N GLY A 45 -8.70 -2.62 4.54
CA GLY A 45 -9.75 -1.83 5.16
C GLY A 45 -9.28 -1.08 6.43
N GLY A 46 -9.91 0.05 6.74
CA GLY A 46 -9.64 0.81 7.97
C GLY A 46 -8.35 1.63 7.97
N ILE A 47 -7.50 1.51 6.94
CA ILE A 47 -6.24 2.25 6.82
C ILE A 47 -6.15 3.04 5.51
N ASP A 48 -5.24 4.01 5.45
CA ASP A 48 -4.91 4.74 4.24
C ASP A 48 -3.40 4.97 4.14
N ALA A 49 -2.76 4.33 3.18
CA ALA A 49 -1.33 4.49 2.93
C ALA A 49 -1.06 5.58 1.89
N PRO A 50 0.11 6.22 1.92
CA PRO A 50 0.48 7.19 0.91
C PRO A 50 0.54 6.53 -0.47
N SER A 51 0.07 7.27 -1.49
CA SER A 51 0.21 6.84 -2.89
C SER A 51 1.68 6.69 -3.25
N VAL A 52 2.01 5.74 -4.11
CA VAL A 52 3.40 5.37 -4.43
C VAL A 52 4.27 6.58 -4.81
N ASP A 53 3.69 7.61 -5.43
CA ASP A 53 4.35 8.84 -5.84
C ASP A 53 4.21 10.00 -4.83
N GLN A 54 3.68 9.74 -3.63
CA GLN A 54 3.59 10.75 -2.57
C GLN A 54 4.96 11.03 -1.97
N LEU A 55 5.24 12.33 -1.77
CA LEU A 55 6.44 12.82 -1.11
C LEU A 55 6.18 13.14 0.36
N CYS A 56 7.19 12.85 1.18
CA CYS A 56 7.30 13.28 2.57
C CYS A 56 8.64 14.00 2.79
N LEU A 57 8.80 14.64 3.93
CA LEU A 57 10.08 15.12 4.43
C LEU A 57 10.55 14.21 5.56
N ASN A 58 11.85 13.93 5.64
CA ASN A 58 12.43 13.22 6.76
C ASN A 58 12.71 14.17 7.95
N SER A 59 13.32 13.68 9.02
CA SER A 59 13.66 14.48 10.21
C SER A 59 14.63 15.65 9.94
N LYS A 60 15.36 15.59 8.81
CA LYS A 60 16.27 16.66 8.36
C LYS A 60 15.61 17.64 7.38
N GLY A 61 14.33 17.43 7.04
CA GLY A 61 13.63 18.23 6.04
C GLY A 61 13.94 17.84 4.58
N GLU A 62 14.62 16.74 4.35
CA GLU A 62 14.94 16.22 3.02
C GLU A 62 13.75 15.44 2.44
N ARG A 63 13.52 15.59 1.14
CA ARG A 63 12.43 14.90 0.42
C ARG A 63 12.73 13.42 0.24
N TRP A 64 11.72 12.59 0.45
CA TRP A 64 11.77 11.16 0.12
C TRP A 64 10.40 10.66 -0.34
N THR A 65 10.39 9.53 -1.05
CA THR A 65 9.18 8.91 -1.62
C THR A 65 8.54 7.99 -0.60
N CYS A 66 7.81 8.56 0.36
CA CYS A 66 7.23 7.78 1.46
C CYS A 66 6.19 6.75 0.99
N GLY A 67 5.48 7.03 -0.10
CA GLY A 67 4.53 6.07 -0.65
C GLY A 67 5.22 4.84 -1.26
N ALA A 68 6.34 5.02 -1.95
CA ALA A 68 7.16 3.91 -2.43
C ALA A 68 7.75 3.12 -1.25
N ALA A 69 8.26 3.81 -0.24
CA ALA A 69 8.80 3.16 0.96
C ALA A 69 7.72 2.34 1.71
N ALA A 70 6.52 2.89 1.89
CA ALA A 70 5.43 2.16 2.53
C ALA A 70 5.06 0.86 1.78
N ARG A 71 5.03 0.91 0.44
CA ARG A 71 4.84 -0.28 -0.39
C ARG A 71 5.98 -1.27 -0.21
N ASP A 72 7.22 -0.81 -0.27
CA ASP A 72 8.41 -1.66 -0.25
C ASP A 72 8.62 -2.31 1.13
N GLU A 73 8.29 -1.62 2.22
CA GLU A 73 8.29 -2.20 3.57
C GLU A 73 7.19 -3.26 3.72
N LEU A 74 6.02 -3.07 3.13
CA LEU A 74 4.99 -4.11 3.10
C LEU A 74 5.45 -5.33 2.28
N ILE A 75 6.12 -5.12 1.14
CA ILE A 75 6.72 -6.22 0.36
C ILE A 75 7.72 -6.98 1.23
N LYS A 76 8.67 -6.28 1.84
CA LYS A 76 9.70 -6.88 2.69
C LYS A 76 9.13 -7.67 3.86
N HIS A 77 8.05 -7.16 4.48
CA HIS A 77 7.42 -7.80 5.64
C HIS A 77 6.64 -9.06 5.27
N ALA A 78 5.94 -9.05 4.15
CA ALA A 78 4.93 -10.04 3.79
C ALA A 78 5.14 -10.72 2.42
N ASP A 79 6.32 -10.53 1.78
CA ASP A 79 6.62 -11.14 0.48
C ASP A 79 6.71 -12.67 0.59
N ASN A 80 6.20 -13.34 -0.46
CA ASN A 80 6.15 -14.80 -0.58
C ASN A 80 5.40 -15.54 0.55
N LYS A 81 4.72 -14.81 1.44
CA LYS A 81 3.89 -15.40 2.49
C LYS A 81 2.46 -15.65 2.00
N ASN A 82 1.76 -16.55 2.70
CA ASN A 82 0.35 -16.79 2.44
C ASN A 82 -0.51 -15.78 3.23
N TRP A 83 -1.37 -15.07 2.52
CA TRP A 83 -2.30 -14.10 3.08
C TRP A 83 -3.67 -14.72 3.26
N THR A 84 -4.36 -14.34 4.32
CA THR A 84 -5.79 -14.62 4.52
C THR A 84 -6.50 -13.29 4.69
N CYS A 85 -7.46 -13.00 3.80
CA CYS A 85 -8.20 -11.75 3.81
C CYS A 85 -9.69 -12.01 4.02
N HIS A 86 -10.24 -11.47 5.09
CA HIS A 86 -11.64 -11.58 5.48
C HIS A 86 -12.43 -10.36 5.00
N THR A 87 -13.50 -10.58 4.26
CA THR A 87 -14.37 -9.52 3.79
C THR A 87 -15.81 -9.77 4.17
N ASN A 88 -16.47 -8.72 4.64
CA ASN A 88 -17.91 -8.68 4.88
C ASN A 88 -18.55 -7.46 4.19
N GLN A 89 -17.83 -6.79 3.32
CA GLN A 89 -18.24 -5.55 2.68
C GLN A 89 -18.33 -5.70 1.17
N ALA A 90 -19.17 -4.89 0.55
CA ALA A 90 -19.21 -4.75 -0.90
C ALA A 90 -17.89 -4.13 -1.42
N ALA A 91 -17.59 -4.38 -2.70
CA ALA A 91 -16.46 -3.74 -3.36
C ALA A 91 -16.57 -2.21 -3.32
N ASP A 92 -15.43 -1.54 -3.22
CA ASP A 92 -15.39 -0.09 -3.28
C ASP A 92 -15.72 0.44 -4.71
N ARG A 93 -15.81 1.76 -4.86
CA ARG A 93 -16.14 2.41 -6.15
C ARG A 93 -15.14 2.11 -7.27
N ARG A 94 -13.97 1.56 -6.96
CA ARG A 94 -12.93 1.16 -7.92
C ARG A 94 -12.93 -0.35 -8.18
N GLY A 95 -13.95 -1.07 -7.68
CA GLY A 95 -14.09 -2.52 -7.81
C GLY A 95 -13.09 -3.32 -6.98
N ARG A 96 -12.48 -2.73 -5.93
CA ARG A 96 -11.59 -3.45 -5.01
C ARG A 96 -12.41 -4.04 -3.88
N ILE A 97 -12.09 -5.26 -3.49
CA ILE A 97 -12.67 -5.90 -2.31
C ILE A 97 -12.03 -5.27 -1.07
N VAL A 98 -12.85 -4.68 -0.19
CA VAL A 98 -12.35 -4.15 1.08
C VAL A 98 -12.29 -5.29 2.08
N ALA A 99 -11.11 -5.55 2.65
CA ALA A 99 -10.90 -6.68 3.55
C ALA A 99 -9.91 -6.35 4.67
N ARG A 100 -10.04 -7.09 5.78
CA ARG A 100 -9.00 -7.22 6.79
C ARG A 100 -8.14 -8.42 6.42
N CYS A 101 -6.82 -8.24 6.42
CA CYS A 101 -5.89 -9.26 5.97
C CYS A 101 -4.88 -9.61 7.06
N GLU A 102 -4.54 -10.89 7.12
CA GLU A 102 -3.57 -11.44 8.06
C GLU A 102 -2.51 -12.23 7.30
N VAL A 103 -1.30 -12.23 7.85
CA VAL A 103 -0.17 -13.04 7.40
C VAL A 103 0.46 -13.67 8.64
N ASP A 104 0.54 -15.00 8.68
CA ASP A 104 1.04 -15.75 9.85
C ASP A 104 0.29 -15.38 11.15
N GLY A 105 -1.00 -15.01 11.07
CA GLY A 105 -1.82 -14.57 12.20
C GLY A 105 -1.61 -13.12 12.63
N GLU A 106 -0.75 -12.36 11.95
CA GLU A 106 -0.54 -10.94 12.19
C GLU A 106 -1.47 -10.09 11.32
N ASP A 107 -2.20 -9.14 11.92
CA ASP A 107 -3.00 -8.14 11.22
C ASP A 107 -2.09 -7.16 10.48
N ILE A 108 -2.12 -7.23 9.15
CA ILE A 108 -1.26 -6.43 8.28
C ILE A 108 -1.60 -4.93 8.33
N GLN A 109 -2.87 -4.58 8.50
CA GLN A 109 -3.28 -3.19 8.64
C GLN A 109 -2.72 -2.59 9.94
N LYS A 110 -2.83 -3.34 11.04
CA LYS A 110 -2.24 -2.96 12.32
C LYS A 110 -0.74 -2.75 12.21
N TRP A 111 -0.04 -3.70 11.56
CA TRP A 111 1.39 -3.60 11.34
C TRP A 111 1.76 -2.34 10.54
N MET A 112 1.04 -2.06 9.44
CA MET A 112 1.26 -0.88 8.61
C MET A 112 1.09 0.42 9.39
N VAL A 113 0.03 0.54 10.19
CA VAL A 113 -0.24 1.75 10.97
C VAL A 113 0.77 1.91 12.10
N ARG A 114 1.04 0.84 12.87
CA ARG A 114 1.94 0.88 14.03
C ARG A 114 3.39 1.19 13.65
N ASN A 115 3.81 0.83 12.43
CA ASN A 115 5.13 1.17 11.90
C ASN A 115 5.15 2.50 11.12
N GLY A 116 4.04 3.25 11.10
CA GLY A 116 3.95 4.57 10.48
C GLY A 116 3.98 4.56 8.95
N TRP A 117 3.60 3.43 8.32
CA TRP A 117 3.51 3.27 6.86
C TRP A 117 2.11 3.52 6.30
N ALA A 118 1.11 3.62 7.19
CA ALA A 118 -0.26 4.02 6.87
C ALA A 118 -0.85 4.81 8.03
N LEU A 119 -1.95 5.49 7.78
CA LEU A 119 -2.77 6.15 8.81
C LEU A 119 -4.02 5.33 9.11
N SER A 120 -4.53 5.40 10.34
CA SER A 120 -5.89 4.99 10.65
C SER A 120 -6.87 5.85 9.86
N TYR A 121 -7.78 5.19 9.12
CA TYR A 121 -8.74 5.91 8.30
C TYR A 121 -10.06 6.06 9.06
N VAL A 122 -10.05 6.94 10.04
CA VAL A 122 -11.13 7.19 11.02
C VAL A 122 -12.52 7.44 10.40
N ARG A 123 -12.58 7.79 9.11
CA ARG A 123 -13.85 7.93 8.39
C ARG A 123 -14.59 6.59 8.24
N PHE A 124 -13.88 5.47 8.29
CA PHE A 124 -14.42 4.13 8.05
C PHE A 124 -14.25 3.18 9.23
N SER A 125 -13.21 3.35 10.04
CA SER A 125 -12.92 2.51 11.20
C SER A 125 -12.05 3.26 12.20
N HIS A 126 -12.20 2.94 13.48
CA HIS A 126 -11.38 3.39 14.59
C HIS A 126 -10.48 2.27 15.14
N ASP A 127 -10.42 1.11 14.46
CA ASP A 127 -9.73 -0.10 14.93
C ASP A 127 -8.22 0.09 15.11
N TYR A 128 -7.61 1.08 14.42
CA TYR A 128 -6.17 1.30 14.40
C TYR A 128 -5.74 2.64 15.01
N ASP A 129 -6.62 3.35 15.72
CA ASP A 129 -6.32 4.68 16.29
C ASP A 129 -5.22 4.61 17.35
N GLU A 130 -5.22 3.58 18.20
CA GLU A 130 -4.19 3.38 19.21
C GLU A 130 -2.83 2.99 18.57
N ASP A 131 -2.85 2.24 17.48
CA ASP A 131 -1.65 1.89 16.73
C ASP A 131 -1.05 3.11 16.02
N GLU A 132 -1.91 4.01 15.48
CA GLU A 132 -1.46 5.30 14.95
C GLU A 132 -0.87 6.18 16.05
N LYS A 133 -1.51 6.23 17.21
CA LYS A 133 -0.97 6.97 18.35
C LYS A 133 0.41 6.44 18.74
N ALA A 134 0.59 5.13 18.82
CA ALA A 134 1.88 4.51 19.12
C ALA A 134 2.94 4.84 18.07
N ALA A 135 2.59 4.81 16.77
CA ALA A 135 3.49 5.19 15.68
C ALA A 135 3.92 6.66 15.77
N ARG A 136 2.98 7.54 16.12
CA ARG A 136 3.21 8.98 16.30
C ARG A 136 4.16 9.24 17.47
N ASP A 137 3.92 8.60 18.61
CA ASP A 137 4.73 8.76 19.82
C ASP A 137 6.17 8.23 19.59
N ALA A 138 6.31 7.13 18.85
CA ALA A 138 7.59 6.56 18.46
C ALA A 138 8.27 7.26 17.28
N LYS A 139 7.59 8.23 16.62
CA LYS A 139 8.04 8.87 15.37
C LYS A 139 8.39 7.84 14.29
N ALA A 140 7.61 6.76 14.20
CA ALA A 140 7.84 5.67 13.27
C ALA A 140 7.49 6.07 11.82
N GLY A 141 8.20 5.50 10.86
CA GLY A 141 7.92 5.68 9.44
C GLY A 141 7.79 7.15 9.02
N MET A 142 6.65 7.56 8.50
CA MET A 142 6.37 8.94 8.08
C MET A 142 6.35 9.93 9.26
N TRP A 143 6.04 9.48 10.47
CA TRP A 143 5.92 10.33 11.66
C TRP A 143 7.25 10.95 12.11
N GLN A 144 8.41 10.42 11.64
CA GLN A 144 9.72 11.01 11.94
C GLN A 144 9.92 12.42 11.38
N GLY A 145 9.20 12.79 10.33
CA GLY A 145 9.39 14.03 9.60
C GLY A 145 8.10 14.82 9.41
N ALA A 146 7.78 15.17 8.17
CA ALA A 146 6.55 15.86 7.81
C ALA A 146 5.90 15.28 6.56
N PHE A 147 4.57 15.21 6.56
CA PHE A 147 3.79 14.68 5.44
C PHE A 147 2.36 15.23 5.44
N ILE A 148 1.66 15.01 4.33
CA ILE A 148 0.22 15.28 4.21
C ILE A 148 -0.53 13.96 4.27
N ALA A 149 -1.69 13.93 4.94
CA ALA A 149 -2.55 12.76 4.98
C ALA A 149 -2.85 12.25 3.55
N PRO A 150 -2.77 10.94 3.29
CA PRO A 150 -2.91 10.40 1.93
C PRO A 150 -4.22 10.81 1.23
N TRP A 151 -5.34 10.87 1.95
CA TRP A 151 -6.63 11.31 1.40
C TRP A 151 -6.63 12.77 0.97
N ASP A 152 -5.96 13.66 1.70
CA ASP A 152 -5.83 15.08 1.36
C ASP A 152 -4.84 15.29 0.21
N TRP A 153 -3.76 14.52 0.20
CA TRP A 153 -2.78 14.55 -0.87
C TRP A 153 -3.41 14.19 -2.23
N ARG A 154 -4.24 13.14 -2.28
CA ARG A 154 -4.90 12.71 -3.52
C ARG A 154 -5.82 13.76 -4.14
N VAL A 155 -6.43 14.61 -3.33
CA VAL A 155 -7.29 15.71 -3.81
C VAL A 155 -6.55 17.06 -3.87
N ARG A 156 -5.21 17.05 -3.61
CA ARG A 156 -4.37 18.25 -3.62
C ARG A 156 -4.92 19.36 -2.71
N ASN A 157 -5.38 18.98 -1.52
CA ASN A 157 -5.96 19.90 -0.55
C ASN A 157 -4.91 20.89 0.00
N LYS A 158 -4.88 22.10 -0.54
CA LYS A 158 -3.93 23.16 -0.14
C LYS A 158 -4.15 23.68 1.28
N LYS A 159 -5.30 23.38 1.90
CA LYS A 159 -5.66 23.83 3.25
C LYS A 159 -5.43 22.75 4.30
N THR A 160 -4.90 21.59 3.91
CA THR A 160 -4.65 20.47 4.82
C THR A 160 -3.56 20.81 5.84
N THR A 161 -3.63 20.18 7.00
CA THR A 161 -2.57 20.26 8.01
C THR A 161 -1.40 19.36 7.62
N ILE A 162 -0.18 19.86 7.80
CA ILE A 162 1.03 19.04 7.72
C ILE A 162 1.14 18.25 9.02
N LEU A 163 1.26 16.94 8.89
CA LEU A 163 1.42 15.99 9.98
C LEU A 163 2.90 15.64 10.19
N GLY A 164 3.22 15.00 11.32
CA GLY A 164 4.55 14.49 11.66
C GLY A 164 5.26 15.27 12.77
N ALA A 165 6.47 14.84 13.11
CA ALA A 165 7.23 15.37 14.23
C ALA A 165 7.94 16.71 13.93
N THR A 166 8.18 17.04 12.66
CA THR A 166 8.82 18.29 12.25
C THR A 166 7.78 19.34 11.86
N LYS A 167 8.09 20.61 12.12
CA LYS A 167 7.30 21.76 11.65
C LYS A 167 8.05 22.42 10.50
N PRO A 168 7.84 21.96 9.27
CA PRO A 168 8.53 22.53 8.12
C PRO A 168 8.00 23.96 7.84
N PRO A 169 8.77 24.77 7.06
CA PRO A 169 8.29 26.09 6.64
C PRO A 169 7.04 25.98 5.76
N GLU A 170 6.26 27.06 5.65
CA GLU A 170 5.01 27.08 4.86
C GLU A 170 5.22 26.67 3.39
N SER A 171 6.39 26.99 2.82
CA SER A 171 6.79 26.55 1.47
C SER A 171 6.79 25.04 1.29
N ALA A 172 6.88 24.27 2.37
CA ALA A 172 6.83 22.80 2.31
C ALA A 172 5.48 22.25 1.81
N HIS A 173 4.38 22.98 1.95
CA HIS A 173 3.09 22.56 1.42
C HIS A 173 3.15 22.25 -0.08
N ALA A 174 3.78 23.10 -0.86
CA ALA A 174 3.93 22.88 -2.31
C ALA A 174 4.73 21.61 -2.61
N ILE A 175 5.80 21.37 -1.84
CA ILE A 175 6.66 20.19 -1.96
C ILE A 175 5.87 18.91 -1.60
N LEU A 176 5.18 18.94 -0.47
CA LEU A 176 4.44 17.79 0.05
C LEU A 176 3.19 17.45 -0.77
N LEU A 177 2.61 18.43 -1.47
CA LEU A 177 1.50 18.19 -2.41
C LEU A 177 1.98 17.75 -3.80
N ALA A 178 3.25 17.90 -4.11
CA ALA A 178 3.78 17.43 -5.38
C ALA A 178 3.81 15.90 -5.44
N SER A 179 3.75 15.36 -6.65
CA SER A 179 4.08 13.96 -6.91
C SER A 179 5.57 13.81 -7.13
N ALA A 180 6.14 12.72 -6.66
CA ALA A 180 7.49 12.32 -7.05
C ALA A 180 7.51 12.10 -8.56
N SER A 181 8.23 12.94 -9.29
CA SER A 181 8.58 12.61 -10.66
C SER A 181 9.62 11.49 -10.59
N GLY A 182 9.30 10.31 -11.08
CA GLY A 182 10.26 9.20 -11.16
C GLY A 182 11.49 9.52 -12.02
N SER A 183 11.49 10.67 -12.69
CA SER A 183 12.57 11.11 -13.60
C SER A 183 13.86 11.54 -12.89
N VAL A 184 13.78 11.93 -11.62
CA VAL A 184 14.95 12.37 -10.84
C VAL A 184 15.32 11.30 -9.82
N ALA A 185 16.58 10.88 -9.82
CA ALA A 185 17.13 9.98 -8.83
C ALA A 185 17.09 10.64 -7.42
N PRO A 186 16.87 9.88 -6.35
CA PRO A 186 16.82 10.41 -4.99
C PRO A 186 18.16 10.96 -4.51
N SER A 187 19.28 10.46 -5.08
CA SER A 187 20.65 10.91 -4.86
C SER A 187 21.45 10.79 -6.16
N PRO A 188 22.52 11.59 -6.38
CA PRO A 188 23.41 11.45 -7.53
C PRO A 188 24.00 10.05 -7.68
N ASP A 189 24.18 9.32 -6.59
CA ASP A 189 24.74 7.97 -6.58
C ASP A 189 23.72 6.90 -6.99
N CYS A 190 22.42 7.21 -6.94
CA CYS A 190 21.36 6.29 -7.30
C CYS A 190 21.12 6.27 -8.81
N THR A 191 22.04 5.64 -9.53
CA THR A 191 22.07 5.64 -11.01
C THR A 191 21.41 4.42 -11.65
N ILE A 192 21.08 3.39 -10.91
CA ILE A 192 20.49 2.15 -11.42
C ILE A 192 18.98 2.29 -11.53
N LYS A 193 18.43 1.99 -12.71
CA LYS A 193 16.99 2.02 -12.97
C LYS A 193 16.39 0.63 -12.85
N GLY A 194 15.35 0.46 -12.01
CA GLY A 194 14.55 -0.74 -11.96
C GLY A 194 13.20 -0.55 -12.65
N ASN A 195 12.75 -1.56 -13.38
CA ASN A 195 11.38 -1.61 -13.91
C ASN A 195 10.78 -2.99 -13.75
N VAL A 196 9.44 -3.06 -13.73
CA VAL A 196 8.70 -4.31 -13.70
C VAL A 196 8.23 -4.63 -15.11
N ASN A 197 8.57 -5.82 -15.61
CA ASN A 197 8.13 -6.29 -16.92
C ASN A 197 6.66 -6.76 -16.91
N ARG A 198 6.14 -7.20 -18.07
CA ARG A 198 4.75 -7.68 -18.18
C ARG A 198 4.49 -8.95 -17.36
N ALA A 199 5.50 -9.76 -17.09
CA ALA A 199 5.40 -10.95 -16.24
C ALA A 199 5.43 -10.61 -14.75
N GLY A 200 5.67 -9.34 -14.40
CA GLY A 200 5.76 -8.88 -13.01
C GLY A 200 7.14 -9.05 -12.39
N GLU A 201 8.16 -9.41 -13.17
CA GLU A 201 9.52 -9.52 -12.69
C GLU A 201 10.18 -8.14 -12.62
N CYS A 202 10.90 -7.88 -11.54
CA CYS A 202 11.76 -6.69 -11.44
C CYS A 202 13.06 -6.90 -12.22
N ILE A 203 13.42 -5.93 -13.07
CA ILE A 203 14.65 -5.93 -13.86
C ILE A 203 15.39 -4.64 -13.58
N TYR A 204 16.68 -4.72 -13.21
CA TYR A 204 17.48 -3.54 -13.07
C TYR A 204 18.38 -3.30 -14.29
N HIS A 205 18.67 -2.03 -14.54
CA HIS A 205 19.47 -1.53 -15.66
C HIS A 205 20.54 -0.59 -15.13
N GLN A 206 21.79 -0.96 -15.31
CA GLN A 206 22.92 -0.07 -15.04
C GLN A 206 23.05 0.99 -16.17
N PRO A 207 23.71 2.14 -15.92
CA PRO A 207 23.91 3.18 -16.95
C PRO A 207 24.56 2.68 -18.24
N THR A 208 25.35 1.61 -18.16
CA THR A 208 26.02 0.96 -19.29
C THR A 208 25.11 0.05 -20.13
N SER A 209 23.91 -0.25 -19.63
CA SER A 209 22.95 -1.09 -20.35
C SER A 209 22.40 -0.36 -21.59
N ARG A 210 22.38 -1.06 -22.75
CA ARG A 210 21.75 -0.55 -23.98
C ARG A 210 20.29 -0.12 -23.84
N TRP A 211 19.60 -0.63 -22.83
CA TRP A 211 18.21 -0.35 -22.56
C TRP A 211 17.99 0.80 -21.57
N TYR A 212 19.05 1.24 -20.89
CA TYR A 212 18.99 2.23 -19.81
C TYR A 212 18.25 3.52 -20.21
N ALA A 213 18.59 4.09 -21.38
CA ALA A 213 17.96 5.32 -21.86
C ALA A 213 16.48 5.16 -22.19
N ARG A 214 16.03 3.92 -22.48
CA ARG A 214 14.63 3.62 -22.82
C ARG A 214 13.73 3.42 -21.61
N ILE A 215 14.34 3.22 -20.42
CA ILE A 215 13.58 3.06 -19.19
C ILE A 215 13.11 4.43 -18.72
N GLU A 216 11.82 4.68 -18.92
CA GLU A 216 11.13 5.87 -18.41
C GLU A 216 10.78 5.64 -16.95
N MET A 217 11.31 6.49 -16.07
CA MET A 217 11.10 6.38 -14.62
C MET A 217 9.73 6.96 -14.26
N LYS A 218 8.78 6.07 -13.98
CA LYS A 218 7.42 6.38 -13.51
C LYS A 218 7.12 5.54 -12.29
N ILE A 219 7.26 6.12 -11.10
CA ILE A 219 7.07 5.42 -9.82
C ILE A 219 5.72 4.71 -9.77
N SER A 220 4.66 5.33 -10.30
CA SER A 220 3.32 4.73 -10.42
C SER A 220 3.26 3.44 -11.27
N LYS A 221 4.26 3.19 -12.10
CA LYS A 221 4.38 1.95 -12.90
C LYS A 221 5.32 0.90 -12.26
N GLY A 222 5.73 1.11 -11.02
CA GLY A 222 6.61 0.21 -10.29
C GLY A 222 8.10 0.37 -10.67
N THR A 223 8.46 1.43 -11.42
CA THR A 223 9.87 1.77 -11.64
C THR A 223 10.43 2.44 -10.40
N ARG A 224 11.70 2.18 -10.11
CA ARG A 224 12.42 2.79 -9.01
C ARG A 224 13.91 2.94 -9.30
N TRP A 225 14.55 3.85 -8.59
CA TRP A 225 15.98 4.01 -8.60
C TRP A 225 16.60 3.13 -7.52
N PHE A 226 17.82 2.65 -7.80
CA PHE A 226 18.66 1.97 -6.83
C PHE A 226 20.02 2.65 -6.79
N CYS A 227 20.62 2.68 -5.60
CA CYS A 227 21.92 3.31 -5.40
C CYS A 227 23.06 2.30 -5.55
N SER A 228 22.77 0.99 -5.48
CA SER A 228 23.72 -0.08 -5.75
C SER A 228 23.06 -1.30 -6.40
N VAL A 229 23.88 -2.21 -6.93
CA VAL A 229 23.44 -3.50 -7.49
C VAL A 229 22.88 -4.38 -6.38
N GLU A 230 23.54 -4.40 -5.23
CA GLU A 230 23.15 -5.18 -4.05
C GLU A 230 21.76 -4.75 -3.55
N GLU A 231 21.48 -3.44 -3.57
CA GLU A 231 20.14 -2.92 -3.24
C GLU A 231 19.09 -3.41 -4.24
N ALA A 232 19.41 -3.42 -5.54
CA ALA A 232 18.49 -3.89 -6.57
C ALA A 232 18.21 -5.40 -6.43
N GLU A 233 19.24 -6.20 -6.16
CA GLU A 233 19.13 -7.66 -5.97
C GLU A 233 18.40 -8.00 -4.68
N ALA A 234 18.71 -7.32 -3.58
CA ALA A 234 17.98 -7.45 -2.31
C ALA A 234 16.48 -7.10 -2.44
N ALA A 235 16.16 -6.26 -3.42
CA ALA A 235 14.79 -5.92 -3.77
C ALA A 235 14.14 -6.93 -4.73
N GLY A 236 14.77 -8.08 -4.99
CA GLY A 236 14.27 -9.11 -5.89
C GLY A 236 14.38 -8.77 -7.38
N CYS A 237 15.18 -7.78 -7.75
CA CYS A 237 15.43 -7.45 -9.15
C CYS A 237 16.58 -8.28 -9.71
N ARG A 238 16.44 -8.75 -10.93
CA ARG A 238 17.54 -9.36 -11.69
C ARG A 238 18.15 -8.38 -12.70
N GLU A 239 19.36 -8.63 -13.10
CA GLU A 239 19.99 -7.82 -14.17
C GLU A 239 19.26 -8.00 -15.51
N THR A 240 19.26 -6.94 -16.31
CA THR A 240 18.76 -7.01 -17.69
C THR A 240 19.65 -7.95 -18.52
N ARG A 241 19.03 -8.79 -19.33
CA ARG A 241 19.78 -9.62 -20.28
C ARG A 241 20.40 -8.73 -21.34
N ARG A 242 21.65 -9.05 -21.71
CA ARG A 242 22.39 -8.36 -22.78
C ARG A 242 21.69 -8.50 -24.13
#